data_c04a5895d9fbbc295b55128e31a538b4
#
_entry.id   c04a5895d9fbbc295b55128e31a538b4
#
_cell.length_a   1.000
_cell.length_b   1.000
_cell.length_c   1.000
_cell.angle_alpha   90.00
_cell.angle_beta   90.00
_cell.angle_gamma   90.00
#
_symmetry.space_group_name_H-M   'P 1'
#
loop_
_entity.id
_entity.type
_entity.pdbx_description
1 polymer ?
#
loop_
_entity_poly.entity_id
_entity_poly.type
_entity_poly.pdbx_seq_one_letter_code
_entity_poly.pdbx_strand_id
1 'polypeptide(L)'
;MAAADNFFTKADMALKKRNFDYAIELYQQGLQIDPDRIEERKRLRQSQIAKVMEKGGNTTGGGLTKMKNALLLGSIKKLGMQKKYEEQIIEIEKFLCVAPQSASELFLLAEAFLATDRAASAKQAYHEVTESDPSNIDAWKNLGRLHEKDKALDDAISCWERVRSASPSDGEAGKAIRNLSAAQMMAKTEERKKEGDGSFRDMRKDEDESNPP
;
A
#
# COMPACT_ATOMS: atom_id res chain seq x y z
N MET A 1 12.47 -10.27 15.64
CA MET A 1 11.31 -9.51 16.20
C MET A 1 11.74 -8.57 17.32
N ALA A 2 12.22 -9.02 18.48
CA ALA A 2 12.57 -8.13 19.61
C ALA A 2 13.56 -6.99 19.30
N ALA A 3 14.52 -7.19 18.40
CA ALA A 3 15.48 -6.15 18.02
C ALA A 3 14.81 -5.00 17.22
N ALA A 4 13.98 -5.32 16.25
CA ALA A 4 13.25 -4.32 15.46
C ALA A 4 12.26 -3.53 16.34
N ASP A 5 11.53 -4.19 17.25
CA ASP A 5 10.57 -3.55 18.15
C ASP A 5 11.21 -2.49 19.05
N ASN A 6 12.47 -2.69 19.47
CA ASN A 6 13.21 -1.69 20.25
C ASN A 6 13.46 -0.40 19.44
N PHE A 7 13.81 -0.54 18.14
CA PHE A 7 13.98 0.60 17.24
C PHE A 7 12.66 1.35 17.06
N PHE A 8 11.57 0.64 16.81
CA PHE A 8 10.25 1.25 16.61
C PHE A 8 9.74 1.97 17.87
N THR A 9 9.90 1.36 19.05
CA THR A 9 9.52 2.01 20.32
C THR A 9 10.30 3.31 20.54
N LYS A 10 11.61 3.32 20.29
CA LYS A 10 12.44 4.52 20.39
C LYS A 10 12.06 5.57 19.34
N ALA A 11 11.73 5.11 18.12
CA ALA A 11 11.26 5.99 17.04
C ALA A 11 9.97 6.70 17.41
N ASP A 12 9.00 5.98 17.99
CA ASP A 12 7.74 6.56 18.50
C ASP A 12 7.98 7.60 19.60
N MET A 13 8.93 7.34 20.50
CA MET A 13 9.32 8.31 21.53
C MET A 13 9.97 9.57 20.95
N ALA A 14 10.82 9.39 19.93
CA ALA A 14 11.45 10.50 19.23
C ALA A 14 10.42 11.35 18.46
N LEU A 15 9.46 10.69 17.81
CA LEU A 15 8.36 11.33 17.10
C LEU A 15 7.49 12.16 18.03
N LYS A 16 7.12 11.64 19.21
CA LYS A 16 6.38 12.39 20.25
C LYS A 16 7.12 13.65 20.72
N LYS A 17 8.45 13.61 20.71
CA LYS A 17 9.31 14.76 21.04
C LYS A 17 9.59 15.67 19.83
N ARG A 18 8.97 15.41 18.67
CA ARG A 18 9.20 16.09 17.39
C ARG A 18 10.66 16.03 16.92
N ASN A 19 11.42 15.06 17.36
CA ASN A 19 12.77 14.81 16.86
C ASN A 19 12.66 13.91 15.60
N PHE A 20 12.23 14.53 14.49
CA PHE A 20 11.93 13.82 13.25
C PHE A 20 13.16 13.16 12.63
N ASP A 21 14.34 13.79 12.70
CA ASP A 21 15.57 13.22 12.15
C ASP A 21 15.90 11.90 12.81
N TYR A 22 15.87 11.85 14.14
CA TYR A 22 16.15 10.64 14.91
C TYR A 22 15.05 9.60 14.77
N ALA A 23 13.78 10.01 14.72
CA ALA A 23 12.67 9.09 14.48
C ALA A 23 12.80 8.39 13.11
N ILE A 24 13.10 9.13 12.04
CA ILE A 24 13.31 8.60 10.69
C ILE A 24 14.44 7.57 10.68
N GLU A 25 15.59 7.89 11.28
CA GLU A 25 16.74 6.98 11.36
C GLU A 25 16.36 5.67 12.05
N LEU A 26 15.68 5.75 13.19
CA LEU A 26 15.27 4.57 13.95
C LEU A 26 14.23 3.72 13.22
N TYR A 27 13.23 4.34 12.56
CA TYR A 27 12.28 3.59 11.72
C TYR A 27 13.00 2.89 10.56
N GLN A 28 13.95 3.56 9.90
CA GLN A 28 14.72 2.95 8.81
C GLN A 28 15.55 1.75 9.30
N GLN A 29 16.23 1.87 10.44
CA GLN A 29 16.97 0.77 11.05
C GLN A 29 16.06 -0.40 11.43
N GLY A 30 14.91 -0.14 12.03
CA GLY A 30 13.92 -1.17 12.37
C GLY A 30 13.39 -1.88 11.12
N LEU A 31 13.07 -1.14 10.05
CA LEU A 31 12.59 -1.69 8.79
C LEU A 31 13.65 -2.42 7.95
N GLN A 32 14.94 -2.21 8.21
CA GLN A 32 16.00 -3.06 7.65
C GLN A 32 16.03 -4.45 8.31
N ILE A 33 15.66 -4.53 9.59
CA ILE A 33 15.60 -5.81 10.34
C ILE A 33 14.28 -6.54 10.07
N ASP A 34 13.17 -5.82 10.06
CA ASP A 34 11.81 -6.34 9.84
C ASP A 34 11.08 -5.47 8.81
N PRO A 35 11.26 -5.77 7.51
CA PRO A 35 10.78 -4.92 6.43
C PRO A 35 9.26 -4.97 6.20
N ASP A 36 8.55 -5.96 6.77
CA ASP A 36 7.13 -6.19 6.52
C ASP A 36 6.20 -5.45 7.50
N ARG A 37 6.77 -4.54 8.28
CA ARG A 37 6.06 -3.72 9.27
C ARG A 37 5.39 -2.52 8.60
N ILE A 38 4.16 -2.72 8.14
CA ILE A 38 3.42 -1.71 7.36
C ILE A 38 3.11 -0.46 8.17
N GLU A 39 2.67 -0.61 9.43
CA GLU A 39 2.33 0.55 10.27
C GLU A 39 3.56 1.41 10.60
N GLU A 40 4.69 0.79 10.85
CA GLU A 40 5.96 1.49 11.09
C GLU A 40 6.47 2.17 9.82
N ARG A 41 6.22 1.61 8.64
CA ARG A 41 6.49 2.25 7.35
C ARG A 41 5.63 3.48 7.13
N LYS A 42 4.34 3.42 7.47
CA LYS A 42 3.46 4.60 7.46
C LYS A 42 3.96 5.70 8.39
N ARG A 43 4.39 5.33 9.61
CA ARG A 43 4.98 6.28 10.58
C ARG A 43 6.28 6.89 10.09
N LEU A 44 7.13 6.11 9.44
CA LEU A 44 8.32 6.63 8.75
C LEU A 44 7.92 7.72 7.76
N ARG A 45 6.96 7.44 6.87
CA ARG A 45 6.50 8.41 5.86
C ARG A 45 5.92 9.66 6.51
N GLN A 46 5.07 9.51 7.51
CA GLN A 46 4.52 10.64 8.28
C GLN A 46 5.62 11.50 8.93
N SER A 47 6.66 10.86 9.48
CA SER A 47 7.82 11.57 10.07
C SER A 47 8.61 12.35 9.03
N GLN A 48 8.80 11.77 7.83
CA GLN A 48 9.47 12.44 6.71
C GLN A 48 8.66 13.65 6.21
N ILE A 49 7.34 13.49 6.06
CA ILE A 49 6.43 14.59 5.68
C ILE A 49 6.49 15.71 6.73
N ALA A 50 6.34 15.38 8.01
CA ALA A 50 6.36 16.34 9.10
C ALA A 50 7.68 17.13 9.15
N LYS A 51 8.81 16.45 8.98
CA LYS A 51 10.14 17.08 8.90
C LYS A 51 10.26 18.10 7.75
N VAL A 52 9.79 17.71 6.55
CA VAL A 52 9.86 18.58 5.38
C VAL A 52 8.93 19.78 5.57
N MET A 53 7.73 19.59 6.07
CA MET A 53 6.75 20.65 6.34
C MET A 53 7.24 21.62 7.41
N GLU A 54 7.84 21.13 8.50
CA GLU A 54 8.41 21.98 9.56
C GLU A 54 9.50 22.93 9.04
N LYS A 55 10.26 22.49 8.01
CA LYS A 55 11.27 23.31 7.33
C LYS A 55 10.71 24.18 6.20
N GLY A 56 9.38 24.22 6.03
CA GLY A 56 8.73 24.95 4.93
C GLY A 56 9.06 24.41 3.53
N GLY A 57 9.46 23.12 3.45
CA GLY A 57 9.84 22.45 2.22
C GLY A 57 8.67 21.92 1.42
N ASN A 58 8.93 21.55 0.15
CA ASN A 58 7.95 20.89 -0.72
C ASN A 58 8.07 19.37 -0.61
N THR A 59 7.00 18.73 -0.16
CA THR A 59 6.94 17.28 0.07
C THR A 59 6.90 16.44 -1.22
N THR A 60 6.49 17.04 -2.36
CA THR A 60 6.38 16.33 -3.65
C THR A 60 7.68 16.33 -4.46
N GLY A 61 8.68 17.11 -4.04
CA GLY A 61 9.98 17.16 -4.71
C GLY A 61 9.96 17.83 -6.08
N GLY A 62 9.75 19.16 -6.10
CA GLY A 62 9.80 19.94 -7.33
C GLY A 62 11.14 19.87 -8.07
N GLY A 63 11.22 20.47 -9.26
CA GLY A 63 12.37 20.38 -10.17
C GLY A 63 13.71 20.72 -9.52
N LEU A 64 13.76 21.73 -8.63
CA LEU A 64 14.97 22.10 -7.89
C LEU A 64 15.45 20.98 -6.95
N THR A 65 14.53 20.30 -6.25
CA THR A 65 14.86 19.17 -5.38
C THR A 65 15.42 18.01 -6.21
N LYS A 66 14.78 17.70 -7.36
CA LYS A 66 15.26 16.65 -8.29
C LYS A 66 16.63 16.98 -8.86
N MET A 67 16.87 18.24 -9.23
CA MET A 67 18.17 18.70 -9.72
C MET A 67 19.28 18.55 -8.66
N LYS A 68 19.01 18.98 -7.43
CA LYS A 68 19.98 18.85 -6.32
C LYS A 68 20.31 17.39 -5.97
N ASN A 69 19.40 16.47 -6.23
CA ASN A 69 19.54 15.04 -5.96
C ASN A 69 19.74 14.19 -7.23
N ALA A 70 20.20 14.80 -8.32
CA ALA A 70 20.34 14.13 -9.63
C ALA A 70 21.21 12.87 -9.59
N LEU A 71 22.31 12.88 -8.81
CA LEU A 71 23.19 11.72 -8.64
C LEU A 71 22.45 10.55 -7.95
N LEU A 72 21.69 10.86 -6.90
CA LEU A 72 20.90 9.87 -6.18
C LEU A 72 19.80 9.27 -7.08
N LEU A 73 19.09 10.10 -7.84
CA LEU A 73 18.10 9.65 -8.82
C LEU A 73 18.75 8.81 -9.94
N GLY A 74 19.96 9.15 -10.36
CA GLY A 74 20.75 8.34 -11.29
C GLY A 74 21.12 6.96 -10.72
N SER A 75 21.52 6.91 -9.44
CA SER A 75 21.78 5.66 -8.71
C SER A 75 20.52 4.79 -8.64
N ILE A 76 19.37 5.34 -8.25
CA ILE A 76 18.09 4.65 -8.16
C ILE A 76 17.74 3.97 -9.50
N LYS A 77 17.85 4.72 -10.62
CA LYS A 77 17.58 4.17 -11.96
C LYS A 77 18.54 3.05 -12.34
N LYS A 78 19.84 3.26 -12.08
CA LYS A 78 20.89 2.27 -12.36
C LYS A 78 20.65 0.96 -11.60
N LEU A 79 20.33 1.06 -10.31
CA LEU A 79 20.05 -0.11 -9.46
C LEU A 79 18.82 -0.89 -9.97
N GLY A 80 17.75 -0.20 -10.36
CA GLY A 80 16.58 -0.83 -10.97
C GLY A 80 16.91 -1.57 -12.27
N MET A 81 17.69 -0.95 -13.18
CA MET A 81 18.17 -1.59 -14.41
C MET A 81 19.03 -2.83 -14.12
N GLN A 82 19.80 -2.82 -13.04
CA GLN A 82 20.61 -3.95 -12.58
C GLN A 82 19.83 -4.98 -11.78
N LYS A 83 18.53 -4.78 -11.55
CA LYS A 83 17.64 -5.61 -10.72
C LYS A 83 18.13 -5.76 -9.27
N LYS A 84 18.89 -4.78 -8.76
CA LYS A 84 19.36 -4.71 -7.39
C LYS A 84 18.32 -4.00 -6.50
N TYR A 85 17.18 -4.65 -6.35
CA TYR A 85 15.99 -4.02 -5.77
C TYR A 85 16.15 -3.67 -4.29
N GLU A 86 16.88 -4.46 -3.50
CA GLU A 86 17.14 -4.15 -2.08
C GLU A 86 17.98 -2.88 -1.94
N GLU A 87 19.05 -2.75 -2.74
CA GLU A 87 19.86 -1.55 -2.77
C GLU A 87 19.04 -0.34 -3.29
N GLN A 88 18.19 -0.59 -4.29
CA GLN A 88 17.30 0.43 -4.85
C GLN A 88 16.33 0.98 -3.81
N ILE A 89 15.70 0.13 -3.01
CA ILE A 89 14.80 0.51 -1.92
C ILE A 89 15.50 1.46 -0.95
N ILE A 90 16.73 1.14 -0.56
CA ILE A 90 17.53 1.98 0.36
C ILE A 90 17.77 3.38 -0.24
N GLU A 91 18.16 3.44 -1.53
CA GLU A 91 18.41 4.72 -2.19
C GLU A 91 17.13 5.55 -2.40
N ILE A 92 16.00 4.88 -2.71
CA ILE A 92 14.70 5.55 -2.80
C ILE A 92 14.30 6.13 -1.44
N GLU A 93 14.44 5.39 -0.35
CA GLU A 93 14.10 5.88 0.99
C GLU A 93 14.97 7.07 1.41
N LYS A 94 16.24 7.14 0.96
CA LYS A 94 17.07 8.35 1.14
C LYS A 94 16.48 9.55 0.40
N PHE A 95 16.02 9.37 -0.83
CA PHE A 95 15.39 10.45 -1.60
C PHE A 95 14.07 10.89 -0.94
N LEU A 96 13.28 9.96 -0.44
CA LEU A 96 12.01 10.25 0.23
C LEU A 96 12.18 11.01 1.57
N CYS A 97 13.38 11.05 2.14
CA CYS A 97 13.68 11.95 3.27
C CYS A 97 13.63 13.45 2.90
N VAL A 98 13.74 13.78 1.62
CA VAL A 98 13.68 15.17 1.13
C VAL A 98 12.45 15.46 0.28
N ALA A 99 11.83 14.44 -0.28
CA ALA A 99 10.60 14.51 -1.10
C ALA A 99 9.67 13.32 -0.81
N PRO A 100 9.09 13.24 0.40
CA PRO A 100 8.38 12.06 0.87
C PRO A 100 7.10 11.73 0.10
N GLN A 101 6.55 12.67 -0.65
CA GLN A 101 5.37 12.50 -1.50
C GLN A 101 5.70 12.58 -3.00
N SER A 102 6.93 12.25 -3.38
CA SER A 102 7.29 12.18 -4.80
C SER A 102 6.71 10.93 -5.45
N ALA A 103 5.62 11.10 -6.21
CA ALA A 103 4.86 10.01 -6.81
C ALA A 103 5.71 9.08 -7.69
N SER A 104 6.71 9.64 -8.44
CA SER A 104 7.61 8.85 -9.28
C SER A 104 8.50 7.90 -8.47
N GLU A 105 9.05 8.37 -7.36
CA GLU A 105 9.95 7.56 -6.53
C GLU A 105 9.17 6.59 -5.63
N LEU A 106 7.97 6.99 -5.18
CA LEU A 106 7.04 6.08 -4.51
C LEU A 106 6.59 4.94 -5.43
N PHE A 107 6.37 5.22 -6.71
CA PHE A 107 6.03 4.19 -7.70
C PHE A 107 7.19 3.20 -7.89
N LEU A 108 8.43 3.69 -8.03
CA LEU A 108 9.62 2.85 -8.11
C LEU A 108 9.83 2.01 -6.83
N LEU A 109 9.50 2.58 -5.66
CA LEU A 109 9.54 1.85 -4.39
C LEU A 109 8.55 0.69 -4.39
N ALA A 110 7.31 0.92 -4.86
CA ALA A 110 6.30 -0.12 -4.95
C ALA A 110 6.71 -1.25 -5.90
N GLU A 111 7.28 -0.92 -7.07
CA GLU A 111 7.81 -1.92 -8.01
C GLU A 111 8.98 -2.73 -7.42
N ALA A 112 9.89 -2.06 -6.70
CA ALA A 112 11.00 -2.74 -6.03
C ALA A 112 10.49 -3.69 -4.92
N PHE A 113 9.46 -3.31 -4.17
CA PHE A 113 8.82 -4.19 -3.20
C PHE A 113 8.16 -5.40 -3.85
N LEU A 114 7.48 -5.24 -4.99
CA LEU A 114 6.93 -6.38 -5.74
C LEU A 114 8.03 -7.32 -6.22
N ALA A 115 9.13 -6.77 -6.70
CA ALA A 115 10.26 -7.57 -7.18
C ALA A 115 11.00 -8.33 -6.06
N THR A 116 10.76 -7.96 -4.79
CA THR A 116 11.29 -8.62 -3.59
C THR A 116 10.23 -9.35 -2.78
N ASP A 117 9.11 -9.73 -3.42
CA ASP A 117 7.97 -10.46 -2.84
C ASP A 117 7.29 -9.78 -1.62
N ARG A 118 7.42 -8.46 -1.49
CA ARG A 118 6.81 -7.66 -0.41
C ARG A 118 5.51 -7.02 -0.87
N ALA A 119 4.52 -7.83 -1.21
CA ALA A 119 3.25 -7.36 -1.79
C ALA A 119 2.49 -6.37 -0.88
N ALA A 120 2.50 -6.56 0.43
CA ALA A 120 1.86 -5.65 1.37
C ALA A 120 2.53 -4.27 1.40
N SER A 121 3.87 -4.22 1.41
CA SER A 121 4.64 -2.97 1.31
C SER A 121 4.45 -2.27 -0.04
N ALA A 122 4.38 -3.05 -1.13
CA ALA A 122 4.08 -2.52 -2.46
C ALA A 122 2.69 -1.89 -2.53
N LYS A 123 1.68 -2.55 -1.97
CA LYS A 123 0.31 -2.04 -1.90
C LYS A 123 0.26 -0.70 -1.15
N GLN A 124 0.94 -0.61 0.00
CA GLN A 124 1.05 0.64 0.75
C GLN A 124 1.74 1.75 -0.07
N ALA A 125 2.84 1.44 -0.76
CA ALA A 125 3.55 2.43 -1.56
C ALA A 125 2.73 2.90 -2.78
N TYR A 126 2.01 2.01 -3.47
CA TYR A 126 1.08 2.43 -4.53
C TYR A 126 -0.07 3.29 -3.99
N HIS A 127 -0.57 3.01 -2.79
CA HIS A 127 -1.56 3.86 -2.13
C HIS A 127 -1.00 5.27 -1.93
N GLU A 128 0.23 5.41 -1.42
CA GLU A 128 0.92 6.70 -1.28
C GLU A 128 1.11 7.40 -2.64
N VAL A 129 1.33 6.65 -3.73
CA VAL A 129 1.35 7.22 -5.10
C VAL A 129 -0.01 7.82 -5.45
N THR A 130 -1.10 7.09 -5.23
CA THR A 130 -2.46 7.56 -5.60
C THR A 130 -2.94 8.73 -4.74
N GLU A 131 -2.44 8.88 -3.52
CA GLU A 131 -2.65 10.06 -2.67
C GLU A 131 -1.87 11.28 -3.19
N SER A 132 -0.64 11.08 -3.65
CA SER A 132 0.25 12.15 -4.13
C SER A 132 -0.07 12.57 -5.56
N ASP A 133 -0.48 11.63 -6.40
CA ASP A 133 -0.89 11.80 -7.80
C ASP A 133 -2.11 10.92 -8.10
N PRO A 134 -3.33 11.42 -7.83
CA PRO A 134 -4.57 10.70 -8.12
C PRO A 134 -4.80 10.39 -9.60
N SER A 135 -4.06 11.02 -10.51
CA SER A 135 -4.13 10.79 -11.95
C SER A 135 -3.26 9.64 -12.45
N ASN A 136 -2.46 9.04 -11.58
CA ASN A 136 -1.56 7.94 -11.93
C ASN A 136 -2.34 6.64 -12.17
N ILE A 137 -2.69 6.39 -13.44
CA ILE A 137 -3.49 5.23 -13.86
C ILE A 137 -2.77 3.91 -13.55
N ASP A 138 -1.44 3.87 -13.73
CA ASP A 138 -0.67 2.65 -13.51
C ASP A 138 -0.63 2.25 -12.02
N ALA A 139 -0.59 3.22 -11.12
CA ALA A 139 -0.70 2.97 -9.69
C ALA A 139 -2.07 2.38 -9.33
N TRP A 140 -3.17 2.93 -9.85
CA TRP A 140 -4.51 2.39 -9.65
C TRP A 140 -4.66 0.97 -10.21
N LYS A 141 -4.10 0.69 -11.40
CA LYS A 141 -4.10 -0.66 -11.97
C LYS A 141 -3.35 -1.66 -11.11
N ASN A 142 -2.16 -1.29 -10.63
CA ASN A 142 -1.36 -2.17 -9.78
C ASN A 142 -2.02 -2.41 -8.43
N LEU A 143 -2.65 -1.39 -7.82
CA LEU A 143 -3.48 -1.56 -6.63
C LEU A 143 -4.65 -2.51 -6.88
N GLY A 144 -5.38 -2.32 -7.97
CA GLY A 144 -6.48 -3.19 -8.36
C GLY A 144 -6.07 -4.66 -8.43
N ARG A 145 -4.96 -4.96 -9.15
CA ARG A 145 -4.42 -6.32 -9.26
C ARG A 145 -3.97 -6.90 -7.91
N LEU A 146 -3.40 -6.08 -7.03
CA LEU A 146 -3.00 -6.52 -5.68
C LEU A 146 -4.22 -6.83 -4.81
N HIS A 147 -5.27 -6.00 -4.86
CA HIS A 147 -6.52 -6.27 -4.17
C HIS A 147 -7.24 -7.51 -4.72
N GLU A 148 -7.21 -7.74 -6.05
CA GLU A 148 -7.72 -8.99 -6.65
C GLU A 148 -7.01 -10.22 -6.09
N LYS A 149 -5.68 -10.19 -6.02
CA LYS A 149 -4.86 -11.27 -5.46
C LYS A 149 -5.22 -11.55 -4.00
N ASP A 150 -5.52 -10.51 -3.23
CA ASP A 150 -5.94 -10.61 -1.82
C ASP A 150 -7.42 -10.96 -1.65
N LYS A 151 -8.18 -11.10 -2.77
CA LYS A 151 -9.64 -11.30 -2.78
C LYS A 151 -10.43 -10.17 -2.11
N ALA A 152 -9.87 -8.99 -2.02
CA ALA A 152 -10.51 -7.77 -1.55
C ALA A 152 -11.32 -7.15 -2.71
N LEU A 153 -12.49 -7.77 -3.00
CA LEU A 153 -13.24 -7.49 -4.24
C LEU A 153 -13.73 -6.04 -4.30
N ASP A 154 -14.18 -5.47 -3.19
CA ASP A 154 -14.68 -4.08 -3.14
C ASP A 154 -13.56 -3.07 -3.41
N ASP A 155 -12.40 -3.27 -2.79
CA ASP A 155 -11.22 -2.41 -2.99
C ASP A 155 -10.70 -2.52 -4.43
N ALA A 156 -10.67 -3.75 -4.97
CA ALA A 156 -10.26 -3.98 -6.36
C ALA A 156 -11.19 -3.27 -7.34
N ILE A 157 -12.52 -3.41 -7.18
CA ILE A 157 -13.52 -2.73 -8.01
C ILE A 157 -13.32 -1.22 -7.94
N SER A 158 -13.15 -0.66 -6.73
CA SER A 158 -12.93 0.77 -6.53
C SER A 158 -11.70 1.27 -7.29
N CYS A 159 -10.58 0.54 -7.26
CA CYS A 159 -9.38 0.88 -8.01
C CYS A 159 -9.63 0.88 -9.53
N TRP A 160 -10.28 -0.17 -10.05
CA TRP A 160 -10.58 -0.29 -11.47
C TRP A 160 -11.60 0.76 -11.95
N GLU A 161 -12.53 1.20 -11.10
CA GLU A 161 -13.43 2.31 -11.39
C GLU A 161 -12.69 3.64 -11.52
N ARG A 162 -11.64 3.87 -10.71
CA ARG A 162 -10.74 5.03 -10.88
C ARG A 162 -10.03 4.97 -12.23
N VAL A 163 -9.50 3.80 -12.62
CA VAL A 163 -8.89 3.61 -13.96
C VAL A 163 -9.90 3.91 -15.06
N ARG A 164 -11.10 3.35 -14.99
CA ARG A 164 -12.16 3.57 -15.98
C ARG A 164 -12.59 5.03 -16.08
N SER A 165 -12.67 5.74 -14.95
CA SER A 165 -13.01 7.15 -14.92
C SER A 165 -11.94 8.03 -15.57
N ALA A 166 -10.65 7.69 -15.38
CA ALA A 166 -9.52 8.41 -15.98
C ALA A 166 -9.28 8.00 -17.46
N SER A 167 -9.58 6.75 -17.81
CA SER A 167 -9.45 6.21 -19.17
C SER A 167 -10.67 5.35 -19.53
N PRO A 168 -11.77 5.96 -20.05
CA PRO A 168 -13.00 5.23 -20.35
C PRO A 168 -12.85 4.12 -21.41
N SER A 169 -11.85 4.21 -22.27
CA SER A 169 -11.52 3.21 -23.30
C SER A 169 -10.63 2.08 -22.82
N ASP A 170 -10.24 2.06 -21.54
CA ASP A 170 -9.39 1.02 -20.99
C ASP A 170 -10.13 -0.33 -20.94
N GLY A 171 -9.78 -1.24 -21.84
CA GLY A 171 -10.43 -2.54 -21.95
C GLY A 171 -10.14 -3.48 -20.77
N GLU A 172 -9.00 -3.30 -20.09
CA GLU A 172 -8.63 -4.08 -18.91
C GLU A 172 -9.55 -3.70 -17.73
N ALA A 173 -9.72 -2.41 -17.46
CA ALA A 173 -10.60 -1.93 -16.39
C ALA A 173 -12.04 -2.41 -16.60
N GLY A 174 -12.56 -2.33 -17.82
CA GLY A 174 -13.91 -2.80 -18.13
C GLY A 174 -14.10 -4.30 -17.92
N LYS A 175 -13.10 -5.13 -18.23
CA LYS A 175 -13.13 -6.58 -17.98
C LYS A 175 -13.04 -6.88 -16.47
N ALA A 176 -12.08 -6.26 -15.79
CA ALA A 176 -11.87 -6.47 -14.36
C ALA A 176 -13.12 -6.18 -13.55
N ILE A 177 -13.75 -5.02 -13.76
CA ILE A 177 -14.97 -4.62 -13.06
C ILE A 177 -16.09 -5.66 -13.27
N ARG A 178 -16.34 -6.10 -14.52
CA ARG A 178 -17.38 -7.12 -14.80
C ARG A 178 -17.11 -8.44 -14.07
N ASN A 179 -15.86 -8.93 -14.13
CA ASN A 179 -15.49 -10.20 -13.52
C ASN A 179 -15.60 -10.12 -11.98
N LEU A 180 -15.11 -9.06 -11.37
CA LEU A 180 -15.14 -8.86 -9.94
C LEU A 180 -16.57 -8.66 -9.42
N SER A 181 -17.41 -7.91 -10.14
CA SER A 181 -18.82 -7.74 -9.79
C SER A 181 -19.57 -9.07 -9.86
N ALA A 182 -19.29 -9.90 -10.86
CA ALA A 182 -19.88 -11.24 -10.95
C ALA A 182 -19.43 -12.13 -9.78
N ALA A 183 -18.14 -12.12 -9.44
CA ALA A 183 -17.61 -12.87 -8.30
C ALA A 183 -18.24 -12.41 -6.96
N GLN A 184 -18.41 -11.09 -6.78
CA GLN A 184 -19.07 -10.52 -5.61
C GLN A 184 -20.53 -10.96 -5.49
N MET A 185 -21.28 -10.98 -6.60
CA MET A 185 -22.65 -11.47 -6.62
C MET A 185 -22.74 -12.97 -6.27
N MET A 186 -21.82 -13.78 -6.80
CA MET A 186 -21.75 -15.21 -6.47
C MET A 186 -21.46 -15.42 -4.97
N ALA A 187 -20.48 -14.72 -4.41
CA ALA A 187 -20.15 -14.81 -2.99
C ALA A 187 -21.35 -14.45 -2.11
N LYS A 188 -22.04 -13.35 -2.38
CA LYS A 188 -23.26 -12.94 -1.65
C LYS A 188 -24.40 -13.97 -1.77
N THR A 189 -24.52 -14.62 -2.93
CA THR A 189 -25.54 -15.65 -3.14
C THR A 189 -25.25 -16.93 -2.33
N GLU A 190 -23.96 -17.30 -2.25
CA GLU A 190 -23.53 -18.45 -1.44
C GLU A 190 -23.70 -18.20 0.06
N GLU A 191 -23.40 -16.99 0.53
CA GLU A 191 -23.64 -16.58 1.93
C GLU A 191 -25.13 -16.68 2.28
N ARG A 192 -26.00 -16.12 1.44
CA ARG A 192 -27.47 -16.21 1.65
C ARG A 192 -28.00 -17.64 1.66
N LYS A 193 -27.44 -18.54 0.83
CA LYS A 193 -27.81 -19.96 0.84
C LYS A 193 -27.40 -20.64 2.14
N LYS A 194 -26.21 -20.32 2.67
CA LYS A 194 -25.74 -20.88 3.95
C LYS A 194 -26.60 -20.40 5.12
N GLU A 195 -26.96 -19.13 5.15
CA GLU A 195 -27.84 -18.54 6.17
C GLU A 195 -29.25 -19.09 6.08
N GLY A 196 -29.80 -19.24 4.86
CA GLY A 196 -31.14 -19.81 4.63
C GLY A 196 -31.23 -21.27 4.97
N ASP A 197 -30.20 -22.09 4.72
CA ASP A 197 -30.16 -23.53 5.09
C ASP A 197 -30.02 -23.72 6.62
N GLY A 198 -29.33 -22.82 7.32
CA GLY A 198 -29.27 -22.77 8.78
C GLY A 198 -30.64 -22.49 9.40
N SER A 199 -31.35 -21.49 8.89
CA SER A 199 -32.71 -21.16 9.37
C SER A 199 -33.73 -22.25 9.15
N PHE A 200 -33.65 -23.01 8.06
CA PHE A 200 -34.56 -24.13 7.76
C PHE A 200 -34.26 -25.37 8.62
N ARG A 201 -33.00 -25.59 8.98
CA ARG A 201 -32.62 -26.69 9.90
C ARG A 201 -33.05 -26.43 11.34
N ASP A 202 -32.95 -25.18 11.78
CA ASP A 202 -33.39 -24.80 13.12
C ASP A 202 -34.89 -24.85 13.26
N MET A 203 -35.69 -24.42 12.29
CA MET A 203 -37.13 -24.54 12.28
C MET A 203 -37.62 -26.03 12.32
N ARG A 204 -36.90 -26.93 11.66
CA ARG A 204 -37.21 -28.36 11.71
C ARG A 204 -36.95 -29.01 13.07
N LYS A 205 -35.94 -28.59 13.78
CA LYS A 205 -35.65 -29.07 15.14
C LYS A 205 -36.73 -28.66 16.12
N ASP A 206 -37.23 -27.44 16.01
CA ASP A 206 -38.28 -26.92 16.88
C ASP A 206 -39.62 -27.63 16.61
N GLU A 207 -39.89 -28.09 15.37
CA GLU A 207 -41.08 -28.89 15.04
C GLU A 207 -41.01 -30.35 15.56
N ASP A 208 -39.83 -30.99 15.52
CA ASP A 208 -39.62 -32.35 16.04
C ASP A 208 -39.63 -32.39 17.58
N GLU A 209 -39.21 -31.34 18.27
CA GLU A 209 -39.27 -31.23 19.74
C GLU A 209 -40.68 -30.90 20.26
N SER A 210 -41.56 -30.31 19.42
CA SER A 210 -42.91 -29.90 19.81
C SER A 210 -43.98 -30.98 19.64
N ASN A 211 -43.64 -32.16 19.08
CA ASN A 211 -44.58 -33.25 18.86
C ASN A 211 -44.00 -34.61 19.31
N PRO A 212 -43.92 -34.90 20.62
CA PRO A 212 -43.50 -36.22 21.11
C PRO A 212 -44.57 -37.27 20.85
N PRO A 213 -44.22 -38.55 20.68
CA PRO A 213 -45.11 -39.66 20.32
C PRO A 213 -46.11 -40.03 21.43
#